data_5cca10eb6d735502265f28862b15ddbd
#
_entry.id   5cca10eb6d735502265f28862b15ddbd
#
_cell.length_a   1.000
_cell.length_b   1.000
_cell.length_c   1.000
_cell.angle_alpha   90.00
_cell.angle_beta   90.00
_cell.angle_gamma   90.00
#
_symmetry.space_group_name_H-M   'P 1'
#
loop_
_entity.id
_entity.type
_entity.pdbx_description
1 polymer ?
#
loop_
_entity_poly.entity_id
_entity_poly.type
_entity_poly.pdbx_seq_one_letter_code
_entity_poly.pdbx_strand_id
1 'polypeptide(L)'
;IEVRSLKNDISKNGKTYKKGSAYIVPKNQKNSRLINAMFERRTAFQDSLFYDISAWTFPLAFDMDYDEDARWGESIPLEEKSEIGKIEISDYAYLMPWNEYYTPKALNKLLSKNIRAKVAMKPFSLDGKQYDYGTILIPVQNQKMSTSELRDVLGDISTDAKVDFIGVPTGLT
;
A
#
# COMPACT_ATOMS: atom_id res chain seq x y z
N ILE A 1 12.97 6.52 14.72
CA ILE A 1 11.70 7.25 14.84
C ILE A 1 10.78 6.42 15.71
N GLU A 2 10.23 7.04 16.76
CA GLU A 2 9.20 6.40 17.59
C GLU A 2 7.87 6.43 16.85
N VAL A 3 7.20 5.27 16.82
CA VAL A 3 5.86 5.09 16.28
C VAL A 3 5.00 4.46 17.37
N ARG A 4 3.75 4.83 17.47
CA ARG A 4 2.81 4.35 18.48
C ARG A 4 1.50 3.89 17.82
N SER A 5 0.84 2.92 18.42
CA SER A 5 -0.48 2.47 17.97
C SER A 5 -1.59 3.37 18.51
N LEU A 6 -2.73 3.45 17.81
CA LEU A 6 -3.92 4.11 18.33
C LEU A 6 -4.51 3.32 19.51
N LYS A 7 -4.90 4.04 20.56
CA LYS A 7 -5.62 3.47 21.69
C LYS A 7 -7.06 3.07 21.33
N ASN A 8 -7.73 3.92 20.57
CA ASN A 8 -9.11 3.75 20.07
C ASN A 8 -9.21 4.32 18.66
N ASP A 9 -10.33 4.08 17.98
CA ASP A 9 -10.65 4.74 16.72
C ASP A 9 -10.77 6.25 16.93
N ILE A 10 -10.25 7.03 15.98
CA ILE A 10 -10.28 8.50 16.01
C ILE A 10 -10.91 8.99 14.72
N SER A 11 -11.93 9.86 14.83
CA SER A 11 -12.49 10.56 13.67
C SER A 11 -12.07 12.03 13.67
N LYS A 12 -11.42 12.46 12.59
CA LYS A 12 -10.95 13.84 12.37
C LYS A 12 -11.12 14.25 10.92
N ASN A 13 -11.49 15.48 10.70
CA ASN A 13 -11.59 16.10 9.37
C ASN A 13 -12.35 15.23 8.35
N GLY A 14 -13.45 14.56 8.80
CA GLY A 14 -14.25 13.68 7.96
C GLY A 14 -13.65 12.30 7.69
N LYS A 15 -12.49 11.98 8.26
CA LYS A 15 -11.82 10.68 8.14
C LYS A 15 -11.84 9.93 9.46
N THR A 16 -11.91 8.59 9.38
CA THR A 16 -11.84 7.71 10.55
C THR A 16 -10.56 6.87 10.50
N TYR A 17 -9.70 7.08 11.49
CA TYR A 17 -8.49 6.33 11.72
C TYR A 17 -8.78 5.19 12.69
N LYS A 18 -8.70 3.95 12.23
CA LYS A 18 -9.07 2.79 13.03
C LYS A 18 -7.90 2.27 13.86
N LYS A 19 -8.18 1.89 15.11
CA LYS A 19 -7.24 1.12 15.92
C LYS A 19 -6.76 -0.12 15.16
N GLY A 20 -5.45 -0.31 15.13
CA GLY A 20 -4.82 -1.45 14.49
C GLY A 20 -4.51 -1.31 13.00
N SER A 21 -4.98 -0.24 12.35
CA SER A 21 -4.58 0.12 10.99
C SER A 21 -4.04 1.55 10.88
N ALA A 22 -4.05 2.30 11.97
CA ALA A 22 -3.49 3.64 12.03
C ALA A 22 -2.51 3.79 13.20
N TYR A 23 -1.54 4.66 13.02
CA TYR A 23 -0.44 4.87 13.94
C TYR A 23 -0.25 6.35 14.24
N ILE A 24 0.36 6.66 15.39
CA ILE A 24 0.76 8.01 15.77
C ILE A 24 2.28 8.11 15.75
N VAL A 25 2.80 9.08 15.01
CA VAL A 25 4.24 9.42 14.98
C VAL A 25 4.42 10.74 15.73
N PRO A 26 4.94 10.73 16.97
CA PRO A 26 5.15 11.96 17.74
C PRO A 26 6.17 12.88 17.03
N LYS A 27 5.80 14.14 16.80
CA LYS A 27 6.72 15.12 16.20
C LYS A 27 7.84 15.55 17.16
N ASN A 28 7.56 15.57 18.48
CA ASN A 28 8.53 15.98 19.49
C ASN A 28 9.50 14.85 19.86
N GLN A 29 10.39 14.52 18.94
CA GLN A 29 11.44 13.52 19.13
C GLN A 29 12.72 13.93 18.39
N LYS A 30 13.85 13.25 18.66
CA LYS A 30 15.18 13.59 18.12
C LYS A 30 15.19 13.80 16.61
N ASN A 31 14.42 13.03 15.88
CA ASN A 31 14.36 13.05 14.41
C ASN A 31 13.20 13.91 13.86
N SER A 32 12.74 14.93 14.57
CA SER A 32 11.59 15.75 14.19
C SER A 32 11.69 16.36 12.77
N ARG A 33 12.88 16.80 12.37
CA ARG A 33 13.10 17.35 11.01
C ARG A 33 12.89 16.30 9.93
N LEU A 34 13.38 15.07 10.16
CA LEU A 34 13.19 13.96 9.24
C LEU A 34 11.72 13.60 9.14
N ILE A 35 11.00 13.52 10.27
CA ILE A 35 9.56 13.23 10.29
C ILE A 35 8.80 14.28 9.48
N ASN A 36 9.07 15.57 9.72
CA ASN A 36 8.41 16.62 8.94
C ASN A 36 8.67 16.50 7.44
N ALA A 37 9.91 16.19 7.03
CA ALA A 37 10.25 15.98 5.63
C ALA A 37 9.52 14.77 5.02
N MET A 38 9.41 13.64 5.76
CA MET A 38 8.73 12.43 5.29
C MET A 38 7.24 12.63 5.05
N PHE A 39 6.60 13.52 5.83
CA PHE A 39 5.16 13.81 5.75
C PHE A 39 4.84 15.11 5.01
N GLU A 40 5.83 15.83 4.50
CA GLU A 40 5.62 17.07 3.74
C GLU A 40 4.85 16.80 2.44
N ARG A 41 3.75 17.53 2.23
CA ARG A 41 2.95 17.50 0.99
C ARG A 41 3.20 18.73 0.12
N ARG A 42 4.43 18.96 -0.23
CA ARG A 42 4.79 20.10 -1.05
C ARG A 42 4.73 19.73 -2.53
N THR A 43 3.76 20.31 -3.24
CA THR A 43 3.53 20.06 -4.68
C THR A 43 3.82 21.27 -5.55
N ALA A 44 4.15 22.43 -4.95
CA ALA A 44 4.50 23.65 -5.67
C ALA A 44 5.76 24.29 -5.07
N PHE A 45 6.65 24.77 -5.91
CA PHE A 45 7.90 25.41 -5.55
C PHE A 45 7.93 26.84 -6.14
N GLN A 46 8.46 27.79 -5.38
CA GLN A 46 8.56 29.19 -5.82
C GLN A 46 9.72 29.40 -6.80
N ASP A 47 10.74 28.55 -6.73
CA ASP A 47 11.92 28.62 -7.59
C ASP A 47 11.87 27.56 -8.67
N SER A 48 11.92 27.99 -9.94
CA SER A 48 11.96 27.10 -11.10
C SER A 48 13.30 26.36 -11.26
N LEU A 49 14.33 26.80 -10.55
CA LEU A 49 15.65 26.14 -10.50
C LEU A 49 15.78 25.16 -9.32
N PHE A 50 14.71 24.95 -8.58
CA PHE A 50 14.69 24.00 -7.49
C PHE A 50 14.99 22.60 -8.00
N TYR A 51 16.03 21.98 -7.47
CA TYR A 51 16.41 20.62 -7.73
C TYR A 51 16.41 19.83 -6.42
N ASP A 52 15.44 18.94 -6.27
CA ASP A 52 15.39 18.02 -5.14
C ASP A 52 15.41 16.57 -5.66
N ILE A 53 16.44 15.85 -5.26
CA ILE A 53 16.58 14.42 -5.56
C ILE A 53 15.94 13.52 -4.51
N SER A 54 15.39 14.10 -3.44
CA SER A 54 14.78 13.39 -2.33
C SER A 54 13.27 13.43 -2.44
N ALA A 55 12.64 12.31 -2.73
CA ALA A 55 11.19 12.18 -2.65
C ALA A 55 10.77 11.87 -1.20
N TRP A 56 10.29 12.88 -0.48
CA TRP A 56 9.88 12.75 0.92
C TRP A 56 8.37 12.59 1.12
N THR A 57 7.58 12.78 0.12
CA THR A 57 6.12 12.77 0.17
C THR A 57 5.54 11.37 0.37
N PHE A 58 5.89 10.68 1.45
CA PHE A 58 5.42 9.32 1.74
C PHE A 58 3.90 9.18 1.76
N PRO A 59 3.11 10.13 2.33
CA PRO A 59 1.67 10.02 2.24
C PRO A 59 1.13 9.91 0.82
N LEU A 60 1.75 10.60 -0.14
CA LEU A 60 1.36 10.51 -1.56
C LEU A 60 1.90 9.22 -2.20
N ALA A 61 3.13 8.84 -1.90
CA ALA A 61 3.77 7.66 -2.50
C ALA A 61 3.07 6.34 -2.09
N PHE A 62 2.50 6.30 -0.88
CA PHE A 62 1.85 5.11 -0.31
C PHE A 62 0.33 5.25 -0.17
N ASP A 63 -0.28 6.28 -0.78
CA ASP A 63 -1.72 6.56 -0.68
C ASP A 63 -2.23 6.53 0.77
N MET A 64 -1.49 7.19 1.66
CA MET A 64 -1.80 7.22 3.08
C MET A 64 -2.63 8.44 3.47
N ASP A 65 -3.71 8.21 4.19
CA ASP A 65 -4.38 9.27 4.92
C ASP A 65 -3.60 9.63 6.17
N TYR A 66 -3.46 10.93 6.46
CA TYR A 66 -2.85 11.38 7.70
C TYR A 66 -3.47 12.68 8.20
N ASP A 67 -3.30 12.95 9.49
CA ASP A 67 -3.71 14.17 10.17
C ASP A 67 -2.59 14.63 11.10
N GLU A 68 -2.32 15.93 11.14
CA GLU A 68 -1.19 16.49 11.92
C GLU A 68 -1.53 16.77 13.38
N ASP A 69 -2.80 16.72 13.76
CA ASP A 69 -3.30 17.17 15.07
C ASP A 69 -3.59 16.04 16.07
N ALA A 70 -3.04 14.85 15.86
CA ALA A 70 -3.21 13.74 16.80
C ALA A 70 -2.60 14.06 18.18
N ARG A 71 -3.30 13.68 19.25
CA ARG A 71 -2.87 13.92 20.64
C ARG A 71 -2.15 12.69 21.19
N TRP A 72 -1.12 12.91 22.02
CA TRP A 72 -0.37 11.84 22.66
C TRP A 72 -1.24 10.88 23.48
N GLY A 73 -2.23 11.39 24.21
CA GLY A 73 -3.14 10.58 25.03
C GLY A 73 -4.02 9.58 24.25
N GLU A 74 -4.07 9.72 22.93
CA GLU A 74 -4.78 8.82 22.01
C GLU A 74 -3.93 7.62 21.59
N SER A 75 -2.71 7.48 22.10
CA SER A 75 -1.75 6.47 21.71
C SER A 75 -1.37 5.51 22.83
N ILE A 76 -0.96 4.31 22.43
CA ILE A 76 -0.35 3.28 23.26
C ILE A 76 0.99 2.84 22.63
N PRO A 77 1.87 2.11 23.31
CA PRO A 77 3.06 1.53 22.69
C PRO A 77 2.73 0.79 21.41
N LEU A 78 3.67 0.77 20.45
CA LEU A 78 3.48 0.11 19.17
C LEU A 78 3.10 -1.37 19.38
N GLU A 79 1.98 -1.76 18.83
CA GLU A 79 1.56 -3.16 18.74
C GLU A 79 2.08 -3.70 17.40
N GLU A 80 3.11 -4.55 17.44
CA GLU A 80 3.60 -5.23 16.24
C GLU A 80 2.57 -6.29 15.82
N LYS A 81 1.98 -6.10 14.65
CA LYS A 81 1.18 -7.13 14.00
C LYS A 81 2.04 -7.84 12.97
N SER A 82 2.08 -9.15 13.04
CA SER A 82 2.56 -9.98 11.94
C SER A 82 1.49 -9.96 10.86
N GLU A 83 1.55 -9.00 9.95
CA GLU A 83 0.68 -9.00 8.78
C GLU A 83 1.20 -10.07 7.81
N ILE A 84 0.37 -11.07 7.56
CA ILE A 84 0.59 -12.06 6.50
C ILE A 84 -0.26 -11.59 5.34
N GLY A 85 0.32 -11.51 4.15
CA GLY A 85 -0.43 -11.21 2.93
C GLY A 85 -1.53 -12.25 2.70
N LYS A 86 -2.61 -11.83 2.11
CA LYS A 86 -3.80 -12.66 1.84
C LYS A 86 -3.97 -12.87 0.35
N ILE A 87 -4.51 -14.02 -0.01
CA ILE A 87 -4.94 -14.30 -1.36
C ILE A 87 -6.45 -14.60 -1.38
N GLU A 88 -7.20 -13.85 -2.15
CA GLU A 88 -8.61 -14.14 -2.43
C GLU A 88 -8.66 -15.04 -3.66
N ILE A 89 -9.37 -16.19 -3.58
CA ILE A 89 -9.41 -17.14 -4.67
C ILE A 89 -10.23 -16.59 -5.85
N SER A 90 -9.65 -16.66 -7.06
CA SER A 90 -10.33 -16.28 -8.30
C SER A 90 -9.97 -17.24 -9.44
N ASP A 91 -10.95 -17.46 -10.32
CA ASP A 91 -10.77 -18.20 -11.57
C ASP A 91 -10.54 -17.27 -12.78
N TYR A 92 -10.62 -15.95 -12.56
CA TYR A 92 -10.49 -14.96 -13.62
C TYR A 92 -9.20 -14.16 -13.57
N ALA A 93 -8.97 -13.38 -12.51
CA ALA A 93 -7.76 -12.58 -12.34
C ALA A 93 -7.54 -12.19 -10.87
N TYR A 94 -6.33 -11.73 -10.58
CA TYR A 94 -5.94 -11.15 -9.31
C TYR A 94 -5.47 -9.71 -9.53
N LEU A 95 -5.80 -8.83 -8.57
CA LEU A 95 -5.28 -7.47 -8.49
C LEU A 95 -4.30 -7.34 -7.33
N MET A 96 -3.23 -6.61 -7.54
CA MET A 96 -2.25 -6.22 -6.53
C MET A 96 -2.08 -4.69 -6.62
N PRO A 97 -2.62 -3.91 -5.66
CA PRO A 97 -2.43 -2.46 -5.60
C PRO A 97 -0.95 -2.09 -5.52
N TRP A 98 -0.56 -0.96 -6.10
CA TRP A 98 0.86 -0.55 -6.16
C TRP A 98 1.35 0.24 -4.94
N ASN A 99 0.47 0.71 -4.10
CA ASN A 99 0.76 1.61 -2.97
C ASN A 99 1.40 0.94 -1.74
N GLU A 100 1.56 -0.40 -1.71
CA GLU A 100 2.18 -1.08 -0.58
C GLU A 100 3.71 -1.15 -0.69
N TYR A 101 4.41 -1.06 0.45
CA TYR A 101 5.86 -1.00 0.50
C TYR A 101 6.56 -2.19 -0.18
N TYR A 102 6.01 -3.38 -0.07
CA TYR A 102 6.62 -4.60 -0.62
C TYR A 102 6.10 -5.00 -1.99
N THR A 103 5.21 -4.23 -2.61
CA THR A 103 4.70 -4.50 -3.96
C THR A 103 5.82 -4.66 -5.02
N PRO A 104 6.89 -3.85 -5.03
CA PRO A 104 8.01 -4.07 -5.96
C PRO A 104 8.70 -5.43 -5.77
N LYS A 105 8.83 -5.91 -4.52
CA LYS A 105 9.37 -7.24 -4.22
C LYS A 105 8.46 -8.33 -4.79
N ALA A 106 7.14 -8.20 -4.61
CA ALA A 106 6.17 -9.13 -5.15
C ALA A 106 6.20 -9.16 -6.67
N LEU A 107 6.21 -7.99 -7.33
CA LEU A 107 6.29 -7.90 -8.80
C LEU A 107 7.58 -8.55 -9.33
N ASN A 108 8.72 -8.31 -8.70
CA ASN A 108 9.98 -8.95 -9.11
C ASN A 108 9.87 -10.48 -9.06
N LYS A 109 9.23 -11.04 -8.01
CA LYS A 109 8.99 -12.49 -7.91
C LYS A 109 8.03 -13.02 -8.97
N LEU A 110 6.95 -12.28 -9.28
CA LEU A 110 6.04 -12.64 -10.38
C LEU A 110 6.78 -12.73 -11.71
N LEU A 111 7.58 -11.71 -12.03
CA LEU A 111 8.35 -11.66 -13.28
C LEU A 111 9.42 -12.74 -13.34
N SER A 112 10.15 -13.01 -12.25
CA SER A 112 11.17 -14.07 -12.20
C SER A 112 10.60 -15.47 -12.41
N LYS A 113 9.33 -15.67 -12.07
CA LYS A 113 8.59 -16.92 -12.32
C LYS A 113 7.87 -16.93 -13.68
N ASN A 114 8.12 -15.95 -14.54
CA ASN A 114 7.48 -15.77 -15.83
C ASN A 114 5.95 -15.70 -15.76
N ILE A 115 5.40 -15.19 -14.67
CA ILE A 115 3.97 -14.94 -14.52
C ILE A 115 3.62 -13.72 -15.36
N ARG A 116 2.63 -13.89 -16.23
CA ARG A 116 2.11 -12.80 -17.05
C ARG A 116 1.32 -11.84 -16.17
N ALA A 117 1.74 -10.57 -16.18
CA ALA A 117 1.09 -9.47 -15.47
C ALA A 117 0.85 -8.28 -16.41
N LYS A 118 -0.13 -7.45 -16.09
CA LYS A 118 -0.44 -6.19 -16.75
C LYS A 118 -0.46 -5.09 -15.70
N VAL A 119 -0.26 -3.84 -16.12
CA VAL A 119 -0.32 -2.67 -15.24
C VAL A 119 -1.46 -1.75 -15.66
N ALA A 120 -2.21 -1.24 -14.70
CA ALA A 120 -3.25 -0.25 -14.92
C ALA A 120 -2.63 1.11 -15.24
N MET A 121 -2.92 1.63 -16.43
CA MET A 121 -2.44 2.95 -16.90
C MET A 121 -3.45 4.06 -16.62
N LYS A 122 -4.57 3.74 -15.98
CA LYS A 122 -5.62 4.68 -15.56
C LYS A 122 -6.26 4.15 -14.28
N PRO A 123 -6.76 5.04 -13.40
CA PRO A 123 -7.63 4.63 -12.30
C PRO A 123 -8.89 3.94 -12.82
N PHE A 124 -9.40 2.99 -12.07
CA PHE A 124 -10.62 2.27 -12.40
C PHE A 124 -11.39 1.85 -11.16
N SER A 125 -12.67 1.53 -11.32
CA SER A 125 -13.52 0.98 -10.28
C SER A 125 -13.89 -0.45 -10.61
N LEU A 126 -13.85 -1.34 -9.61
CA LEU A 126 -14.34 -2.70 -9.71
C LEU A 126 -14.99 -3.11 -8.40
N ASP A 127 -16.20 -3.68 -8.47
CA ASP A 127 -17.00 -4.10 -7.30
C ASP A 127 -17.11 -3.04 -6.20
N GLY A 128 -17.29 -1.76 -6.61
CA GLY A 128 -17.41 -0.62 -5.69
C GLY A 128 -16.11 -0.15 -5.05
N LYS A 129 -14.98 -0.79 -5.35
CA LYS A 129 -13.64 -0.38 -4.91
C LYS A 129 -12.96 0.44 -6.01
N GLN A 130 -12.22 1.46 -5.61
CA GLN A 130 -11.36 2.26 -6.49
C GLN A 130 -9.95 1.68 -6.50
N TYR A 131 -9.36 1.61 -7.68
CA TYR A 131 -7.97 1.18 -7.90
C TYR A 131 -7.25 2.27 -8.68
N ASP A 132 -6.04 2.57 -8.28
CA ASP A 132 -5.24 3.65 -8.86
C ASP A 132 -4.25 3.14 -9.93
N TYR A 133 -3.54 4.08 -10.53
CA TYR A 133 -2.42 3.82 -11.43
C TYR A 133 -1.44 2.81 -10.85
N GLY A 134 -0.84 1.99 -11.69
CA GLY A 134 0.16 1.04 -11.27
C GLY A 134 -0.42 -0.24 -10.67
N THR A 135 -1.72 -0.35 -10.40
CA THR A 135 -2.33 -1.61 -9.97
C THR A 135 -1.97 -2.73 -10.94
N ILE A 136 -1.39 -3.81 -10.42
CA ILE A 136 -0.98 -4.97 -11.21
C ILE A 136 -2.15 -5.94 -11.33
N LEU A 137 -2.48 -6.31 -12.57
CA LEU A 137 -3.46 -7.35 -12.89
C LEU A 137 -2.75 -8.62 -13.34
N ILE A 138 -3.08 -9.72 -12.71
CA ILE A 138 -2.54 -11.05 -13.01
C ILE A 138 -3.70 -11.89 -13.54
N PRO A 139 -3.84 -12.09 -14.86
CA PRO A 139 -4.89 -12.94 -15.42
C PRO A 139 -4.62 -14.40 -15.06
N VAL A 140 -5.68 -15.17 -14.77
CA VAL A 140 -5.55 -16.61 -14.55
C VAL A 140 -5.32 -17.33 -15.88
N GLN A 141 -5.97 -16.84 -16.94
CA GLN A 141 -5.84 -17.43 -18.28
C GLN A 141 -4.51 -17.03 -18.97
N ASN A 142 -4.08 -17.89 -19.88
CA ASN A 142 -2.86 -17.69 -20.69
C ASN A 142 -1.57 -17.54 -19.85
N GLN A 143 -1.50 -18.18 -18.71
CA GLN A 143 -0.27 -18.41 -17.97
C GLN A 143 0.47 -19.64 -18.50
N LYS A 144 1.77 -19.75 -18.21
CA LYS A 144 2.57 -20.94 -18.55
C LYS A 144 2.45 -22.07 -17.52
N MET A 145 1.53 -21.96 -16.59
CA MET A 145 1.28 -22.90 -15.51
C MET A 145 -0.23 -23.11 -15.33
N SER A 146 -0.63 -24.15 -14.63
CA SER A 146 -2.03 -24.41 -14.29
C SER A 146 -2.58 -23.37 -13.30
N THR A 147 -3.90 -23.29 -13.19
CA THR A 147 -4.57 -22.40 -12.24
C THR A 147 -4.19 -22.73 -10.78
N SER A 148 -4.06 -24.01 -10.44
CA SER A 148 -3.65 -24.42 -9.08
C SER A 148 -2.21 -24.01 -8.78
N GLU A 149 -1.28 -24.26 -9.69
CA GLU A 149 0.13 -23.82 -9.54
C GLU A 149 0.25 -22.30 -9.42
N LEU A 150 -0.55 -21.55 -10.20
CA LEU A 150 -0.58 -20.09 -10.09
C LEU A 150 -1.03 -19.65 -8.68
N ARG A 151 -2.08 -20.28 -8.14
CA ARG A 151 -2.58 -19.98 -6.79
C ARG A 151 -1.51 -20.25 -5.72
N ASP A 152 -0.87 -21.41 -5.79
CA ASP A 152 0.18 -21.78 -4.83
C ASP A 152 1.34 -20.77 -4.88
N VAL A 153 1.79 -20.42 -6.08
CA VAL A 153 2.86 -19.42 -6.28
C VAL A 153 2.44 -18.04 -5.77
N LEU A 154 1.21 -17.61 -6.03
CA LEU A 154 0.71 -16.32 -5.51
C LEU A 154 0.60 -16.34 -3.98
N GLY A 155 0.18 -17.45 -3.38
CA GLY A 155 0.15 -17.65 -1.94
C GLY A 155 1.53 -17.52 -1.29
N ASP A 156 2.55 -18.17 -1.89
CA ASP A 156 3.95 -18.06 -1.45
C ASP A 156 4.46 -16.61 -1.55
N ILE A 157 4.18 -15.94 -2.67
CA ILE A 157 4.59 -14.54 -2.87
C ILE A 157 3.88 -13.61 -1.89
N SER A 158 2.56 -13.80 -1.69
CA SER A 158 1.75 -13.05 -0.73
C SER A 158 2.35 -13.14 0.68
N THR A 159 2.66 -14.35 1.12
CA THR A 159 3.24 -14.60 2.45
C THR A 159 4.63 -13.97 2.60
N ASP A 160 5.52 -14.16 1.61
CA ASP A 160 6.90 -13.67 1.69
C ASP A 160 7.03 -12.16 1.49
N ALA A 161 6.21 -11.59 0.62
CA ALA A 161 6.20 -10.14 0.37
C ALA A 161 5.18 -9.36 1.21
N LYS A 162 4.33 -10.05 2.00
CA LYS A 162 3.29 -9.43 2.84
C LYS A 162 2.36 -8.52 2.04
N VAL A 163 2.01 -8.91 0.82
CA VAL A 163 1.10 -8.17 -0.06
C VAL A 163 -0.17 -8.98 -0.31
N ASP A 164 -1.29 -8.29 -0.48
CA ASP A 164 -2.56 -8.93 -0.79
C ASP A 164 -2.73 -9.14 -2.29
N PHE A 165 -3.27 -10.31 -2.66
CA PHE A 165 -3.79 -10.56 -4.00
C PHE A 165 -5.32 -10.64 -3.93
N ILE A 166 -5.98 -9.65 -4.49
CA ILE A 166 -7.43 -9.48 -4.49
C ILE A 166 -7.99 -10.25 -5.68
N GLY A 167 -8.78 -11.28 -5.42
CA GLY A 167 -9.46 -12.04 -6.47
C GLY A 167 -10.62 -11.26 -7.10
N VAL A 168 -10.68 -11.24 -8.43
CA VAL A 168 -11.76 -10.56 -9.17
C VAL A 168 -12.47 -11.52 -10.12
N PRO A 169 -13.83 -11.50 -10.16
CA PRO A 169 -14.61 -12.45 -10.95
C PRO A 169 -14.78 -12.02 -12.42
N THR A 170 -14.46 -10.78 -12.74
CA THR A 170 -14.67 -10.22 -14.09
C THR A 170 -13.44 -9.48 -14.58
N GLY A 171 -13.36 -9.27 -15.90
CA GLY A 171 -12.36 -8.40 -16.52
C GLY A 171 -12.76 -6.94 -16.47
N LEU A 172 -11.73 -6.11 -16.57
CA LEU A 172 -11.90 -4.72 -16.92
C LEU A 172 -12.26 -4.67 -18.41
N THR A 173 -13.45 -4.22 -18.73
CA THR A 173 -13.89 -3.88 -20.09
C THR A 173 -13.45 -2.47 -20.42
#